data_2b01a0abe742428380642fc40e041d2a
#
_entry.id   2b01a0abe742428380642fc40e041d2a
#
_cell.length_a   1.000
_cell.length_b   1.000
_cell.length_c   1.000
_cell.angle_alpha   90.00
_cell.angle_beta   90.00
_cell.angle_gamma   90.00
#
_symmetry.space_group_name_H-M   'P 1'
#
loop_
_entity.id
_entity.type
_entity.pdbx_description
1 polymer ?
#
loop_
_entity_poly.entity_id
_entity_poly.type
_entity_poly.pdbx_seq_one_letter_code
_entity_poly.pdbx_strand_id
1 'polypeptide(L)'
;MSATFVCGVFLRFSLRIDLSSKVILEVKFQTNGCGYLIAAADVLTEKIVGKRLNKIHNLDREVLRTEIEDALGAFPEQRTHCLDLTLETLQKAFADFRSRQIEEFAGEKALICTCFGVSEETVESLVQNKHFESVEEVTADCGAGGGCGSCQPLIQEIIDAARREEI
;
A
#
# COMPACT_ATOMS: atom_id res chain seq x y z
N MET A 1 -9.32 5.62 6.78
CA MET A 1 -10.46 4.80 7.25
C MET A 1 -11.49 4.75 6.13
N SER A 2 -11.76 3.58 5.55
CA SER A 2 -12.68 3.44 4.42
C SER A 2 -13.78 2.43 4.75
N ALA A 3 -15.01 2.68 4.32
CA ALA A 3 -16.15 1.80 4.48
C ALA A 3 -16.88 1.64 3.15
N THR A 4 -17.32 0.43 2.84
CA THR A 4 -18.11 0.11 1.67
C THR A 4 -19.45 -0.45 2.10
N PHE A 5 -20.53 -0.04 1.45
CA PHE A 5 -21.89 -0.47 1.72
C PHE A 5 -22.47 -1.16 0.48
N VAL A 6 -22.84 -2.42 0.64
CA VAL A 6 -23.55 -3.20 -0.39
C VAL A 6 -24.71 -3.94 0.27
N CYS A 7 -25.93 -3.73 -0.21
CA CYS A 7 -27.14 -4.38 0.32
C CYS A 7 -27.33 -4.25 1.83
N GLY A 8 -26.98 -3.08 2.43
CA GLY A 8 -27.07 -2.86 3.88
C GLY A 8 -25.93 -3.48 4.70
N VAL A 9 -25.00 -4.18 4.04
CA VAL A 9 -23.77 -4.68 4.68
C VAL A 9 -22.70 -3.62 4.58
N PHE A 10 -21.95 -3.40 5.67
CA PHE A 10 -20.74 -2.59 5.66
C PHE A 10 -19.51 -3.40 6.05
N LEU A 11 -18.38 -3.01 5.51
CA LEU A 11 -17.05 -3.42 5.95
C LEU A 11 -16.17 -2.19 6.06
N ARG A 12 -15.43 -2.09 7.15
CA ARG A 12 -14.47 -1.00 7.41
C ARG A 12 -13.14 -1.59 7.82
N PHE A 13 -12.05 -1.14 7.20
CA PHE A 13 -10.69 -1.37 7.68
C PHE A 13 -10.11 -0.12 8.33
N SER A 14 -9.38 -0.33 9.43
CA SER A 14 -8.55 0.68 10.08
C SER A 14 -7.11 0.18 10.07
N LEU A 15 -6.22 0.95 9.44
CA LEU A 15 -4.81 0.62 9.26
C LEU A 15 -3.96 1.53 10.13
N ARG A 16 -2.97 0.96 10.81
CA ARG A 16 -1.87 1.69 11.44
C ARG A 16 -0.59 1.32 10.73
N ILE A 17 0.03 2.31 10.11
CA ILE A 17 1.21 2.16 9.26
C ILE A 17 2.33 2.99 9.86
N ASP A 18 3.52 2.42 9.99
CA ASP A 18 4.71 3.17 10.32
C ASP A 18 5.14 4.01 9.11
N LEU A 19 5.19 5.31 9.28
CA LEU A 19 5.49 6.25 8.20
C LEU A 19 6.95 6.17 7.73
N SER A 20 7.86 5.76 8.61
CA SER A 20 9.28 5.65 8.28
C SER A 20 9.58 4.37 7.49
N SER A 21 9.18 3.22 8.01
CA SER A 21 9.45 1.91 7.40
C SER A 21 8.42 1.48 6.37
N LYS A 22 7.27 2.20 6.30
CA LYS A 22 6.10 1.86 5.47
C LYS A 22 5.56 0.45 5.74
N VAL A 23 5.72 -0.03 6.98
CA VAL A 23 5.22 -1.34 7.43
C VAL A 23 3.84 -1.18 8.05
N ILE A 24 2.94 -2.10 7.75
CA ILE A 24 1.62 -2.18 8.37
C ILE A 24 1.78 -2.81 9.76
N LEU A 25 1.61 -2.00 10.79
CA LEU A 25 1.76 -2.42 12.19
C LEU A 25 0.52 -3.12 12.72
N GLU A 26 -0.65 -2.65 12.30
CA GLU A 26 -1.92 -3.16 12.79
C GLU A 26 -3.02 -2.96 11.75
N VAL A 27 -3.89 -3.95 11.66
CA VAL A 27 -5.13 -3.87 10.86
C VAL A 27 -6.28 -4.31 11.75
N LYS A 28 -7.34 -3.52 11.77
CA LYS A 28 -8.61 -3.86 12.44
C LYS A 28 -9.74 -3.73 11.44
N PHE A 29 -10.75 -4.57 11.55
CA PHE A 29 -11.96 -4.44 10.77
C PHE A 29 -13.23 -4.42 11.63
N GLN A 30 -14.27 -3.85 11.07
CA GLN A 30 -15.62 -3.85 11.60
C GLN A 30 -16.60 -4.14 10.47
N THR A 31 -17.56 -5.02 10.73
CA THR A 31 -18.59 -5.37 9.75
C THR A 31 -19.87 -5.84 10.47
N ASN A 32 -21.02 -5.66 9.80
CA ASN A 32 -22.28 -6.31 10.13
C ASN A 32 -22.61 -7.46 9.16
N GLY A 33 -21.63 -7.88 8.36
CA GLY A 33 -21.79 -8.89 7.32
C GLY A 33 -21.87 -10.33 7.85
N CYS A 34 -22.03 -11.25 6.92
CA CYS A 34 -22.13 -12.68 7.22
C CYS A 34 -20.76 -13.30 7.59
N GLY A 35 -20.77 -14.55 8.06
CA GLY A 35 -19.57 -15.29 8.44
C GLY A 35 -18.51 -15.37 7.35
N TYR A 36 -18.89 -15.47 6.08
CA TYR A 36 -17.96 -15.45 4.94
C TYR A 36 -17.20 -14.12 4.82
N LEU A 37 -17.89 -13.00 5.04
CA LEU A 37 -17.25 -11.68 4.99
C LEU A 37 -16.31 -11.50 6.19
N ILE A 38 -16.73 -11.95 7.37
CA ILE A 38 -15.89 -11.90 8.59
C ILE A 38 -14.62 -12.73 8.36
N ALA A 39 -14.75 -13.97 7.91
CA ALA A 39 -13.62 -14.87 7.68
C ALA A 39 -12.65 -14.31 6.61
N ALA A 40 -13.17 -13.79 5.49
CA ALA A 40 -12.34 -13.17 4.46
C ALA A 40 -11.57 -11.96 4.99
N ALA A 41 -12.23 -11.08 5.76
CA ALA A 41 -11.59 -9.91 6.36
C ALA A 41 -10.54 -10.29 7.41
N ASP A 42 -10.78 -11.34 8.19
CA ASP A 42 -9.87 -11.83 9.21
C ASP A 42 -8.58 -12.39 8.58
N VAL A 43 -8.71 -13.32 7.63
CA VAL A 43 -7.56 -13.87 6.90
C VAL A 43 -6.77 -12.76 6.20
N LEU A 44 -7.46 -11.83 5.52
CA LEU A 44 -6.77 -10.71 4.87
C LEU A 44 -6.00 -9.87 5.88
N THR A 45 -6.58 -9.58 7.04
CA THR A 45 -5.92 -8.84 8.12
C THR A 45 -4.63 -9.52 8.57
N GLU A 46 -4.67 -10.83 8.83
CA GLU A 46 -3.47 -11.60 9.21
C GLU A 46 -2.40 -11.60 8.13
N LYS A 47 -2.81 -11.70 6.87
CA LYS A 47 -1.90 -11.76 5.72
C LYS A 47 -1.14 -10.46 5.48
N ILE A 48 -1.72 -9.29 5.79
CA ILE A 48 -1.12 -8.00 5.45
C ILE A 48 -0.38 -7.34 6.63
N VAL A 49 -0.65 -7.73 7.88
CA VAL A 49 0.11 -7.23 9.05
C VAL A 49 1.58 -7.63 8.94
N GLY A 50 2.48 -6.70 9.24
CA GLY A 50 3.93 -6.88 9.14
C GLY A 50 4.49 -6.76 7.72
N LYS A 51 3.66 -6.69 6.69
CA LYS A 51 4.12 -6.47 5.31
C LYS A 51 4.36 -4.97 5.05
N ARG A 52 5.32 -4.67 4.18
CA ARG A 52 5.53 -3.31 3.67
C ARG A 52 4.47 -2.97 2.62
N LEU A 53 4.06 -1.69 2.56
CA LEU A 53 3.05 -1.20 1.62
C LEU A 53 3.38 -1.52 0.14
N ASN A 54 4.65 -1.40 -0.27
CA ASN A 54 5.07 -1.71 -1.63
C ASN A 54 4.84 -3.19 -2.01
N LYS A 55 4.98 -4.11 -1.05
CA LYS A 55 4.71 -5.53 -1.27
C LYS A 55 3.22 -5.80 -1.50
N ILE A 56 2.34 -5.03 -0.86
CA ILE A 56 0.89 -5.23 -0.95
C ILE A 56 0.30 -4.44 -2.13
N HIS A 57 0.84 -3.26 -2.43
CA HIS A 57 0.38 -2.45 -3.56
C HIS A 57 0.59 -3.17 -4.91
N ASN A 58 1.66 -3.96 -5.02
CA ASN A 58 1.98 -4.77 -6.20
C ASN A 58 1.34 -6.17 -6.15
N LEU A 59 0.68 -6.55 -5.05
CA LEU A 59 -0.09 -7.78 -5.02
C LEU A 59 -1.34 -7.59 -5.88
N ASP A 60 -1.40 -8.37 -6.96
CA ASP A 60 -2.59 -8.47 -7.77
C ASP A 60 -3.77 -8.89 -6.89
N ARG A 61 -4.93 -8.32 -7.17
CA ARG A 61 -6.19 -8.66 -6.50
C ARG A 61 -6.45 -10.18 -6.55
N GLU A 62 -6.09 -10.83 -7.64
CA GLU A 62 -6.22 -12.27 -7.83
C GLU A 62 -5.29 -13.06 -6.90
N VAL A 63 -4.08 -12.57 -6.63
CA VAL A 63 -3.16 -13.20 -5.67
C VAL A 63 -3.76 -13.17 -4.26
N LEU A 64 -4.27 -12.00 -3.82
CA LEU A 64 -4.92 -11.90 -2.51
C LEU A 64 -6.18 -12.75 -2.41
N ARG A 65 -6.96 -12.84 -3.50
CA ARG A 65 -8.12 -13.73 -3.59
C ARG A 65 -7.70 -15.18 -3.38
N THR A 66 -6.70 -15.64 -4.13
CA THR A 66 -6.17 -17.00 -4.02
C THR A 66 -5.65 -17.28 -2.61
N GLU A 67 -4.89 -16.36 -2.00
CA GLU A 67 -4.40 -16.51 -0.62
C GLU A 67 -5.54 -16.67 0.41
N ILE A 68 -6.68 -15.99 0.21
CA ILE A 68 -7.86 -16.11 1.08
C ILE A 68 -8.57 -17.46 0.82
N GLU A 69 -8.74 -17.85 -0.45
CA GLU A 69 -9.39 -19.11 -0.81
C GLU A 69 -8.56 -20.34 -0.43
N ASP A 70 -7.23 -20.26 -0.46
CA ASP A 70 -6.32 -21.29 0.04
C ASP A 70 -6.48 -21.52 1.55
N ALA A 71 -6.76 -20.45 2.30
CA ALA A 71 -6.92 -20.51 3.75
C ALA A 71 -8.32 -20.99 4.17
N LEU A 72 -9.37 -20.60 3.43
CA LEU A 72 -10.78 -20.82 3.82
C LEU A 72 -11.51 -21.86 2.97
N GLY A 73 -10.91 -22.28 1.85
CA GLY A 73 -11.60 -23.03 0.80
C GLY A 73 -12.36 -22.12 -0.16
N ALA A 74 -12.79 -22.68 -1.29
CA ALA A 74 -13.52 -21.95 -2.32
C ALA A 74 -14.85 -21.41 -1.77
N PHE A 75 -15.14 -20.15 -2.08
CA PHE A 75 -16.40 -19.50 -1.69
C PHE A 75 -17.55 -20.01 -2.57
N PRO A 76 -18.74 -20.29 -1.97
CA PRO A 76 -19.92 -20.56 -2.77
C PRO A 76 -20.21 -19.41 -3.74
N GLU A 77 -20.73 -19.71 -4.92
CA GLU A 77 -21.00 -18.74 -5.97
C GLU A 77 -21.80 -17.52 -5.46
N GLN A 78 -22.80 -17.75 -4.61
CA GLN A 78 -23.63 -16.68 -4.02
C GLN A 78 -22.87 -15.84 -2.97
N ARG A 79 -21.62 -16.22 -2.60
CA ARG A 79 -20.81 -15.56 -1.57
C ARG A 79 -19.49 -15.00 -2.09
N THR A 80 -19.20 -15.14 -3.38
CA THR A 80 -18.00 -14.57 -4.01
C THR A 80 -17.92 -13.05 -3.85
N HIS A 81 -19.07 -12.37 -3.82
CA HIS A 81 -19.14 -10.93 -3.55
C HIS A 81 -18.55 -10.53 -2.19
N CYS A 82 -18.45 -11.45 -1.21
CA CYS A 82 -17.81 -11.18 0.08
C CYS A 82 -16.31 -10.97 -0.10
N LEU A 83 -15.64 -11.76 -0.96
CA LEU A 83 -14.24 -11.58 -1.33
C LEU A 83 -14.04 -10.24 -2.05
N ASP A 84 -14.89 -9.94 -3.04
CA ASP A 84 -14.81 -8.71 -3.81
C ASP A 84 -14.94 -7.48 -2.90
N LEU A 85 -15.90 -7.50 -1.98
CA LEU A 85 -16.12 -6.43 -1.00
C LEU A 85 -14.91 -6.25 -0.08
N THR A 86 -14.30 -7.37 0.38
CA THR A 86 -13.12 -7.34 1.23
C THR A 86 -11.94 -6.69 0.54
N LEU A 87 -11.63 -7.12 -0.69
CA LEU A 87 -10.51 -6.60 -1.48
C LEU A 87 -10.72 -5.14 -1.89
N GLU A 88 -11.94 -4.78 -2.31
CA GLU A 88 -12.30 -3.40 -2.66
C GLU A 88 -12.17 -2.46 -1.45
N THR A 89 -12.62 -2.90 -0.28
CA THR A 89 -12.52 -2.09 0.95
C THR A 89 -11.07 -1.88 1.36
N LEU A 90 -10.19 -2.88 1.19
CA LEU A 90 -8.76 -2.71 1.41
C LEU A 90 -8.15 -1.70 0.45
N GLN A 91 -8.46 -1.78 -0.85
CA GLN A 91 -7.98 -0.80 -1.84
C GLN A 91 -8.42 0.63 -1.50
N LYS A 92 -9.67 0.82 -1.05
CA LYS A 92 -10.17 2.12 -0.58
C LYS A 92 -9.42 2.60 0.67
N ALA A 93 -9.09 1.70 1.61
CA ALA A 93 -8.32 2.06 2.79
C ALA A 93 -6.89 2.54 2.44
N PHE A 94 -6.26 1.94 1.45
CA PHE A 94 -4.97 2.42 0.95
C PHE A 94 -5.08 3.73 0.16
N ALA A 95 -6.17 3.93 -0.59
CA ALA A 95 -6.42 5.21 -1.27
C ALA A 95 -6.62 6.34 -0.25
N ASP A 96 -7.39 6.12 0.82
CA ASP A 96 -7.57 7.06 1.93
C ASP A 96 -6.24 7.39 2.64
N PHE A 97 -5.40 6.39 2.87
CA PHE A 97 -4.06 6.60 3.41
C PHE A 97 -3.21 7.51 2.52
N ARG A 98 -3.19 7.26 1.21
CA ARG A 98 -2.45 8.11 0.25
C ARG A 98 -2.95 9.55 0.22
N SER A 99 -4.28 9.74 0.18
CA SER A 99 -4.87 11.09 0.18
C SER A 99 -4.45 11.89 1.41
N ARG A 100 -4.42 11.28 2.58
CA ARG A 100 -3.96 11.93 3.82
C ARG A 100 -2.49 12.30 3.79
N GLN A 101 -1.65 11.41 3.24
CA GLN A 101 -0.23 11.73 3.07
C GLN A 101 -0.02 12.95 2.18
N ILE A 102 -0.79 13.07 1.09
CA ILE A 102 -0.74 14.25 0.21
C ILE A 102 -1.21 15.50 0.94
N GLU A 103 -2.28 15.44 1.71
CA GLU A 103 -2.80 16.56 2.50
C GLU A 103 -1.81 17.05 3.56
N GLU A 104 -1.15 16.12 4.26
CA GLU A 104 -0.11 16.44 5.26
C GLU A 104 1.12 17.10 4.64
N PHE A 105 1.44 16.79 3.38
CA PHE A 105 2.56 17.37 2.64
C PHE A 105 2.19 18.65 1.84
N ALA A 106 0.92 19.02 1.77
CA ALA A 106 0.47 20.18 1.00
C ALA A 106 0.98 21.50 1.62
N GLY A 107 2.22 21.86 1.35
CA GLY A 107 2.74 23.19 1.69
C GLY A 107 4.24 23.38 1.73
N GLU A 108 5.08 22.38 1.95
CA GLU A 108 6.51 22.63 2.17
C GLU A 108 7.49 21.82 1.32
N LYS A 109 7.12 20.67 0.77
CA LYS A 109 8.06 19.80 0.04
C LYS A 109 7.42 19.18 -1.20
N ALA A 110 8.15 19.15 -2.31
CA ALA A 110 7.72 18.45 -3.50
C ALA A 110 7.68 16.94 -3.26
N LEU A 111 6.50 16.32 -3.44
CA LEU A 111 6.39 14.87 -3.42
C LEU A 111 6.80 14.29 -4.77
N ILE A 112 7.81 13.44 -4.77
CA ILE A 112 8.19 12.66 -5.96
C ILE A 112 7.32 11.41 -6.10
N CYS A 113 6.97 10.77 -4.99
CA CYS A 113 6.12 9.60 -4.97
C CYS A 113 4.84 9.81 -4.14
N THR A 114 3.70 10.01 -4.82
CA THR A 114 2.40 10.19 -4.17
C THR A 114 1.83 8.88 -3.62
N CYS A 115 2.24 7.70 -4.15
CA CYS A 115 1.78 6.41 -3.67
C CYS A 115 2.20 6.12 -2.23
N PHE A 116 3.40 6.57 -1.85
CA PHE A 116 4.00 6.30 -0.55
C PHE A 116 4.35 7.58 0.23
N GLY A 117 3.99 8.76 -0.28
CA GLY A 117 4.23 10.05 0.38
C GLY A 117 5.73 10.33 0.57
N VAL A 118 6.55 10.05 -0.46
CA VAL A 118 8.00 10.27 -0.42
C VAL A 118 8.33 11.56 -1.13
N SER A 119 9.04 12.48 -0.43
CA SER A 119 9.49 13.75 -1.00
C SER A 119 10.76 13.57 -1.83
N GLU A 120 11.00 14.51 -2.73
CA GLU A 120 12.23 14.61 -3.52
C GLU A 120 13.47 14.67 -2.61
N GLU A 121 13.46 15.55 -1.60
CA GLU A 121 14.53 15.69 -0.62
C GLU A 121 14.86 14.35 0.09
N THR A 122 13.84 13.52 0.36
CA THR A 122 14.07 12.20 0.95
C THR A 122 14.84 11.29 0.00
N VAL A 123 14.49 11.29 -1.30
CA VAL A 123 15.19 10.48 -2.31
C VAL A 123 16.60 10.98 -2.51
N GLU A 124 16.81 12.31 -2.64
CA GLU A 124 18.14 12.93 -2.76
C GLU A 124 19.04 12.57 -1.58
N SER A 125 18.52 12.71 -0.36
CA SER A 125 19.26 12.36 0.87
C SER A 125 19.64 10.87 0.93
N LEU A 126 18.77 9.98 0.49
CA LEU A 126 19.06 8.55 0.44
C LEU A 126 20.12 8.22 -0.60
N VAL A 127 20.02 8.79 -1.80
CA VAL A 127 21.00 8.60 -2.88
C VAL A 127 22.38 9.09 -2.44
N GLN A 128 22.46 10.30 -1.87
CA GLN A 128 23.72 10.87 -1.41
C GLN A 128 24.34 10.12 -0.24
N ASN A 129 23.56 9.76 0.79
CA ASN A 129 24.09 9.14 2.00
C ASN A 129 24.39 7.65 1.84
N LYS A 130 23.66 6.94 1.00
CA LYS A 130 23.78 5.48 0.82
C LYS A 130 24.41 5.10 -0.52
N HIS A 131 24.73 6.08 -1.37
CA HIS A 131 25.31 5.88 -2.70
C HIS A 131 24.50 4.88 -3.54
N PHE A 132 23.18 5.02 -3.53
CA PHE A 132 22.30 4.15 -4.33
C PHE A 132 22.51 4.39 -5.82
N GLU A 133 22.63 3.31 -6.57
CA GLU A 133 22.92 3.31 -8.00
C GLU A 133 21.72 2.93 -8.89
N SER A 134 20.64 2.47 -8.27
CA SER A 134 19.46 2.00 -8.99
C SER A 134 18.16 2.41 -8.33
N VAL A 135 17.09 2.50 -9.14
CA VAL A 135 15.73 2.75 -8.67
C VAL A 135 15.26 1.65 -7.72
N GLU A 136 15.68 0.42 -7.95
CA GLU A 136 15.33 -0.74 -7.12
C GLU A 136 15.85 -0.61 -5.69
N GLU A 137 17.04 -0.07 -5.49
CA GLU A 137 17.63 0.18 -4.17
C GLU A 137 16.86 1.26 -3.42
N VAL A 138 16.53 2.37 -4.09
CA VAL A 138 15.68 3.43 -3.54
C VAL A 138 14.30 2.87 -3.18
N THR A 139 13.72 2.06 -4.06
CA THR A 139 12.43 1.42 -3.82
C THR A 139 12.47 0.47 -2.62
N ALA A 140 13.53 -0.29 -2.46
CA ALA A 140 13.68 -1.21 -1.33
C ALA A 140 13.76 -0.47 0.01
N ASP A 141 14.34 0.73 0.03
CA ASP A 141 14.53 1.52 1.25
C ASP A 141 13.28 2.33 1.63
N CYS A 142 12.77 3.18 0.74
CA CYS A 142 11.68 4.12 1.05
C CYS A 142 10.34 3.80 0.36
N GLY A 143 10.30 2.84 -0.54
CA GLY A 143 9.11 2.44 -1.29
C GLY A 143 8.82 3.30 -2.52
N ALA A 144 9.50 4.42 -2.74
CA ALA A 144 9.31 5.24 -3.93
C ALA A 144 9.64 4.43 -5.20
N GLY A 145 8.81 4.53 -6.23
CA GLY A 145 8.93 3.71 -7.44
C GLY A 145 8.22 2.35 -7.38
N GLY A 146 7.92 1.82 -6.18
CA GLY A 146 7.32 0.51 -5.99
C GLY A 146 5.78 0.47 -6.07
N GLY A 147 5.13 1.58 -6.38
CA GLY A 147 3.68 1.66 -6.55
C GLY A 147 3.28 1.67 -8.03
N CYS A 148 2.73 2.78 -8.51
CA CYS A 148 2.33 2.93 -9.91
C CYS A 148 3.50 3.07 -10.89
N GLY A 149 4.72 3.24 -10.41
CA GLY A 149 5.93 3.39 -11.21
C GLY A 149 6.15 4.78 -11.84
N SER A 150 5.18 5.68 -11.77
CA SER A 150 5.24 6.99 -12.44
C SER A 150 6.41 7.88 -11.99
N CYS A 151 6.94 7.66 -10.79
CA CYS A 151 8.07 8.42 -10.27
C CYS A 151 9.44 7.78 -10.58
N GLN A 152 9.50 6.59 -11.15
CA GLN A 152 10.78 5.93 -11.46
C GLN A 152 11.71 6.75 -12.36
N PRO A 153 11.22 7.43 -13.43
CA PRO A 153 12.08 8.28 -14.25
C PRO A 153 12.70 9.43 -13.45
N LEU A 154 11.92 10.06 -12.57
CA LEU A 154 12.42 11.17 -11.73
C LEU A 154 13.45 10.69 -10.70
N ILE A 155 13.24 9.50 -10.11
CA ILE A 155 14.22 8.88 -9.20
C ILE A 155 15.53 8.60 -9.96
N GLN A 156 15.44 8.10 -11.18
CA GLN A 156 16.63 7.85 -12.02
C GLN A 156 17.39 9.14 -12.33
N GLU A 157 16.68 10.24 -12.61
CA GLU A 157 17.29 11.54 -12.83
C GLU A 157 18.09 12.04 -11.62
N ILE A 158 17.56 11.83 -10.40
CA ILE A 158 18.25 12.16 -9.14
C ILE A 158 19.53 11.32 -8.99
N ILE A 159 19.46 10.01 -9.24
CA ILE A 159 20.61 9.12 -9.20
C ILE A 159 21.68 9.56 -10.20
N ASP A 160 21.27 9.85 -11.43
CA ASP A 160 22.17 10.29 -12.50
C ASP A 160 22.79 11.67 -12.22
N ALA A 161 22.06 12.57 -11.53
CA ALA A 161 22.59 13.86 -11.09
C ALA A 161 23.66 13.68 -10.00
N ALA A 162 23.39 12.86 -8.99
CA ALA A 162 24.35 12.59 -7.92
C ALA A 162 25.67 12.00 -8.45
N ARG A 163 25.59 11.07 -9.42
CA ARG A 163 26.78 10.49 -10.06
C ARG A 163 27.63 11.54 -10.83
N ARG A 164 27.00 12.58 -11.37
CA ARG A 164 27.72 13.65 -12.09
C ARG A 164 28.45 14.60 -11.15
N GLU A 165 28.01 14.72 -9.92
CA GLU A 165 28.64 15.58 -8.91
C GLU A 165 29.86 14.89 -8.23
N GLU A 166 29.98 13.56 -8.34
CA GLU A 166 31.10 12.78 -7.80
C GLU A 166 32.32 12.68 -8.76
N ILE A 167 32.22 13.18 -10.01
CA ILE A 167 33.28 13.16 -11.03
C ILE A 167 33.97 14.54 -11.08
#